data_86390967228392cf86bbcdfd7f58770e
#
_entry.id   86390967228392cf86bbcdfd7f58770e
#
_cell.length_a   1.000
_cell.length_b   1.000
_cell.length_c   1.000
_cell.angle_alpha   90.00
_cell.angle_beta   90.00
_cell.angle_gamma   90.00
#
_symmetry.space_group_name_H-M   'P 1'
#
loop_
_entity.id
_entity.type
_entity.pdbx_description
1 polymer ?
#
loop_
_entity_poly.entity_id
_entity_poly.type
_entity_poly.pdbx_seq_one_letter_code
_entity_poly.pdbx_strand_id
1 'polypeptide(L)'
;MSRSEDEALPGVTGGDGAPLATAPSGLALAVGLAAAGVAFASTFRGPRDQFWTRMTRTGLSLGSLAVIASPAVRRVRFRTWQVPAGLASAGILYLTFKAGDRFARRFVPGGEAEIQDIYALRTLRPRGEIATRLALIVGPAEELFWRGLVQEGLMAQFGRWPGAALAAVAYGGVHVTSGNFTLLGAAGVAGAHWCFLYAAGVPLGALIVSHVTWDIWIFLVQPTGEVTAVGPSGVVGRSASSAGRG
;
A
#
# COMPACT_ATOMS: atom_id res chain seq x y z
N MET A 1 31.32 -46.49 8.75
CA MET A 1 30.52 -45.96 9.88
C MET A 1 30.93 -44.52 10.10
N SER A 2 30.16 -43.59 9.61
CA SER A 2 30.17 -42.20 10.01
C SER A 2 28.83 -41.60 9.59
N ARG A 3 28.02 -41.23 10.55
CA ARG A 3 26.72 -40.57 10.38
C ARG A 3 27.00 -39.11 10.04
N SER A 4 26.49 -38.65 8.91
CA SER A 4 26.28 -37.24 8.63
C SER A 4 25.05 -36.77 9.42
N GLU A 5 25.26 -35.93 10.41
CA GLU A 5 24.19 -35.21 11.11
C GLU A 5 23.71 -34.09 10.19
N ASP A 6 22.54 -34.29 9.60
CA ASP A 6 21.76 -33.21 8.95
C ASP A 6 21.30 -32.27 10.05
N GLU A 7 21.94 -31.11 10.14
CA GLU A 7 21.57 -30.00 11.00
C GLU A 7 20.31 -29.33 10.44
N ALA A 8 19.15 -29.81 10.88
CA ALA A 8 17.86 -29.26 10.56
C ALA A 8 17.71 -27.88 11.22
N LEU A 9 17.54 -26.84 10.41
CA LEU A 9 17.21 -25.48 10.85
C LEU A 9 15.95 -25.49 11.74
N PRO A 10 15.94 -24.84 12.90
CA PRO A 10 14.78 -24.81 13.78
C PRO A 10 13.73 -23.84 13.25
N GLY A 11 12.56 -24.34 12.96
CA GLY A 11 11.41 -23.48 12.78
C GLY A 11 10.47 -23.89 11.66
N VAL A 12 9.28 -24.32 12.10
CA VAL A 12 8.05 -24.57 11.34
C VAL A 12 7.88 -26.00 10.83
N THR A 13 7.83 -26.95 11.76
CA THR A 13 6.99 -28.13 11.59
C THR A 13 6.27 -28.41 12.91
N GLY A 14 5.05 -27.92 13.04
CA GLY A 14 4.05 -28.65 13.83
C GLY A 14 3.73 -29.88 12.99
N GLY A 15 4.29 -31.05 13.34
CA GLY A 15 3.83 -32.30 12.81
C GLY A 15 2.39 -32.49 13.24
N ASP A 16 1.47 -32.48 12.28
CA ASP A 16 0.08 -33.02 12.33
C ASP A 16 -0.92 -32.24 11.50
N GLY A 17 -0.52 -31.33 10.61
CA GLY A 17 -1.48 -30.66 9.69
C GLY A 17 -2.57 -29.80 10.37
N ALA A 18 -2.45 -29.52 11.67
CA ALA A 18 -3.33 -28.58 12.35
C ALA A 18 -3.00 -27.15 11.91
N PRO A 19 -3.99 -26.34 11.51
CA PRO A 19 -3.78 -24.91 11.22
C PRO A 19 -3.10 -24.28 12.42
N LEU A 20 -2.03 -23.52 12.20
CA LEU A 20 -1.38 -22.76 13.26
C LEU A 20 -2.50 -21.96 13.98
N ALA A 21 -2.68 -22.21 15.29
CA ALA A 21 -3.78 -21.66 16.11
C ALA A 21 -3.82 -20.10 16.15
N THR A 22 -3.07 -19.44 15.30
CA THR A 22 -2.90 -17.98 15.20
C THR A 22 -3.29 -17.42 13.84
N ALA A 23 -3.56 -18.25 12.82
CA ALA A 23 -3.95 -17.77 11.50
C ALA A 23 -5.42 -17.32 11.48
N PRO A 24 -5.78 -16.26 10.70
CA PRO A 24 -7.16 -15.89 10.46
C PRO A 24 -7.95 -17.04 9.81
N SER A 25 -9.24 -17.18 10.18
CA SER A 25 -10.10 -18.17 9.54
C SER A 25 -10.34 -17.87 8.05
N GLY A 26 -10.63 -18.89 7.25
CA GLY A 26 -10.98 -18.71 5.83
C GLY A 26 -12.18 -17.79 5.62
N LEU A 27 -13.16 -17.81 6.55
CA LEU A 27 -14.29 -16.89 6.53
C LEU A 27 -13.83 -15.45 6.78
N ALA A 28 -12.96 -15.21 7.77
CA ALA A 28 -12.42 -13.88 8.05
C ALA A 28 -11.63 -13.32 6.86
N LEU A 29 -10.87 -14.17 6.17
CA LEU A 29 -10.17 -13.82 4.94
C LEU A 29 -11.14 -13.43 3.81
N ALA A 30 -12.15 -14.25 3.55
CA ALA A 30 -13.13 -14.00 2.49
C ALA A 30 -13.94 -12.71 2.76
N VAL A 31 -14.42 -12.53 3.99
CA VAL A 31 -15.10 -11.31 4.42
C VAL A 31 -14.18 -10.09 4.32
N GLY A 32 -12.92 -10.23 4.73
CA GLY A 32 -11.92 -9.18 4.62
C GLY A 32 -11.71 -8.72 3.18
N LEU A 33 -11.49 -9.66 2.25
CA LEU A 33 -11.28 -9.35 0.85
C LEU A 33 -12.52 -8.67 0.21
N ALA A 34 -13.73 -9.17 0.52
CA ALA A 34 -14.96 -8.55 0.05
C ALA A 34 -15.12 -7.13 0.62
N ALA A 35 -14.88 -6.94 1.92
CA ALA A 35 -14.93 -5.64 2.57
C ALA A 35 -13.92 -4.66 1.97
N ALA A 36 -12.68 -5.11 1.67
CA ALA A 36 -11.69 -4.29 1.00
C ALA A 36 -12.17 -3.84 -0.39
N GLY A 37 -12.69 -4.76 -1.20
CA GLY A 37 -13.24 -4.43 -2.52
C GLY A 37 -14.31 -3.33 -2.45
N VAL A 38 -15.27 -3.46 -1.53
CA VAL A 38 -16.34 -2.47 -1.33
C VAL A 38 -15.79 -1.13 -0.81
N ALA A 39 -14.90 -1.17 0.18
CA ALA A 39 -14.35 0.03 0.82
C ALA A 39 -13.48 0.85 -0.15
N PHE A 40 -12.59 0.20 -0.90
CA PHE A 40 -11.77 0.85 -1.91
C PHE A 40 -12.62 1.37 -3.08
N ALA A 41 -13.59 0.59 -3.57
CA ALA A 41 -14.54 1.07 -4.59
C ALA A 41 -15.33 2.30 -4.10
N SER A 42 -15.79 2.30 -2.85
CA SER A 42 -16.44 3.46 -2.24
C SER A 42 -15.51 4.68 -2.17
N THR A 43 -14.23 4.47 -1.88
CA THR A 43 -13.23 5.55 -1.79
C THR A 43 -12.94 6.15 -3.15
N PHE A 44 -12.59 5.33 -4.13
CA PHE A 44 -12.12 5.81 -5.43
C PHE A 44 -13.23 6.27 -6.37
N ARG A 45 -14.41 5.64 -6.33
CA ARG A 45 -15.58 6.01 -7.16
C ARG A 45 -16.47 7.07 -6.52
N GLY A 46 -16.20 7.43 -5.27
CA GLY A 46 -16.94 8.47 -4.55
C GLY A 46 -16.60 9.89 -5.02
N PRO A 47 -17.33 10.91 -4.52
CA PRO A 47 -17.02 12.31 -4.78
C PRO A 47 -15.58 12.64 -4.37
N ARG A 48 -14.85 13.34 -5.26
CA ARG A 48 -13.41 13.61 -5.10
C ARG A 48 -13.11 14.46 -3.86
N ASP A 49 -13.95 15.43 -3.54
CA ASP A 49 -13.85 16.28 -2.34
C ASP A 49 -13.96 15.49 -1.03
N GLN A 50 -14.57 14.31 -1.06
CA GLN A 50 -14.73 13.40 0.05
C GLN A 50 -13.64 12.31 0.14
N PHE A 51 -12.68 12.29 -0.79
CA PHE A 51 -11.66 11.23 -0.87
C PHE A 51 -11.00 10.95 0.48
N TRP A 52 -10.45 11.96 1.14
CA TRP A 52 -9.75 11.78 2.41
C TRP A 52 -10.66 11.30 3.55
N THR A 53 -11.91 11.73 3.57
CA THR A 53 -12.90 11.24 4.55
C THR A 53 -13.23 9.78 4.31
N ARG A 54 -13.41 9.38 3.05
CA ARG A 54 -13.69 7.98 2.67
C ARG A 54 -12.47 7.10 2.90
N MET A 55 -11.27 7.56 2.55
CA MET A 55 -10.01 6.83 2.80
C MET A 55 -9.78 6.60 4.30
N THR A 56 -10.06 7.61 5.12
CA THR A 56 -10.01 7.47 6.58
C THR A 56 -11.01 6.42 7.09
N ARG A 57 -12.25 6.43 6.59
CA ARG A 57 -13.26 5.43 6.96
C ARG A 57 -12.87 4.03 6.51
N THR A 58 -12.33 3.90 5.30
CA THR A 58 -11.77 2.64 4.78
C THR A 58 -10.69 2.11 5.71
N GLY A 59 -9.70 2.94 6.06
CA GLY A 59 -8.63 2.56 6.99
C GLY A 59 -9.20 2.11 8.34
N LEU A 60 -10.06 2.92 8.97
CA LEU A 60 -10.66 2.57 10.26
C LEU A 60 -11.45 1.26 10.21
N SER A 61 -12.26 1.05 9.17
CA SER A 61 -13.07 -0.16 9.02
C SER A 61 -12.21 -1.41 8.83
N LEU A 62 -11.25 -1.36 7.90
CA LEU A 62 -10.39 -2.50 7.59
C LEU A 62 -9.39 -2.78 8.72
N GLY A 63 -8.83 -1.74 9.34
CA GLY A 63 -7.94 -1.88 10.50
C GLY A 63 -8.69 -2.48 11.70
N SER A 64 -9.91 -2.04 11.98
CA SER A 64 -10.74 -2.62 13.03
C SER A 64 -11.07 -4.08 12.76
N LEU A 65 -11.43 -4.42 11.52
CA LEU A 65 -11.65 -5.81 11.11
C LEU A 65 -10.39 -6.67 11.33
N ALA A 66 -9.22 -6.15 10.99
CA ALA A 66 -7.95 -6.86 11.21
C ALA A 66 -7.69 -7.12 12.70
N VAL A 67 -7.91 -6.13 13.56
CA VAL A 67 -7.76 -6.27 15.03
C VAL A 67 -8.72 -7.32 15.58
N ILE A 68 -9.97 -7.34 15.12
CA ILE A 68 -10.99 -8.29 15.58
C ILE A 68 -10.68 -9.70 15.08
N ALA A 69 -10.37 -9.85 13.79
CA ALA A 69 -10.32 -11.15 13.12
C ALA A 69 -8.94 -11.83 13.14
N SER A 70 -7.85 -11.07 13.39
CA SER A 70 -6.49 -11.63 13.37
C SER A 70 -5.84 -11.65 14.76
N PRO A 71 -5.58 -12.83 15.32
CA PRO A 71 -4.77 -12.96 16.53
C PRO A 71 -3.34 -12.44 16.35
N ALA A 72 -2.76 -12.54 15.15
CA ALA A 72 -1.42 -12.04 14.83
C ALA A 72 -1.35 -10.52 15.02
N VAL A 73 -2.36 -9.78 14.55
CA VAL A 73 -2.46 -8.32 14.69
C VAL A 73 -2.48 -7.90 16.16
N ARG A 74 -3.24 -8.61 17.02
CA ARG A 74 -3.32 -8.30 18.45
C ARG A 74 -2.02 -8.55 19.22
N ARG A 75 -1.09 -9.31 18.66
CA ARG A 75 0.22 -9.62 19.25
C ARG A 75 1.34 -8.73 18.74
N VAL A 76 1.06 -7.81 17.83
CA VAL A 76 2.06 -6.88 17.29
C VAL A 76 2.69 -6.08 18.43
N ARG A 77 4.01 -6.13 18.49
CA ARG A 77 4.81 -5.35 19.46
C ARG A 77 5.77 -4.46 18.66
N PHE A 78 5.70 -3.17 18.92
CA PHE A 78 6.64 -2.23 18.35
C PHE A 78 7.95 -2.26 19.13
N ARG A 79 9.07 -2.28 18.41
CA ARG A 79 10.42 -2.18 18.97
C ARG A 79 11.19 -1.08 18.26
N THR A 80 12.03 -0.35 18.98
CA THR A 80 12.74 0.83 18.45
C THR A 80 13.62 0.54 17.23
N TRP A 81 14.25 -0.66 17.17
CA TRP A 81 15.04 -1.08 16.00
C TRP A 81 14.24 -1.22 14.69
N GLN A 82 12.92 -1.32 14.78
CA GLN A 82 12.04 -1.38 13.59
C GLN A 82 11.97 -0.03 12.86
N VAL A 83 12.29 1.07 13.53
CA VAL A 83 12.31 2.39 12.91
C VAL A 83 13.36 2.47 11.80
N PRO A 84 14.67 2.25 12.06
CA PRO A 84 15.66 2.32 10.99
C PRO A 84 15.42 1.30 9.88
N ALA A 85 14.93 0.10 10.19
CA ALA A 85 14.55 -0.89 9.17
C ALA A 85 13.41 -0.41 8.27
N GLY A 86 12.37 0.20 8.86
CA GLY A 86 11.26 0.79 8.12
C GLY A 86 11.69 1.97 7.25
N LEU A 87 12.55 2.86 7.77
CA LEU A 87 13.09 3.99 7.01
C LEU A 87 13.94 3.53 5.82
N ALA A 88 14.79 2.51 6.00
CA ALA A 88 15.57 1.94 4.91
C ALA A 88 14.67 1.33 3.82
N SER A 89 13.63 0.58 4.24
CA SER A 89 12.62 0.01 3.33
C SER A 89 11.87 1.10 2.55
N ALA A 90 11.44 2.17 3.22
CA ALA A 90 10.79 3.32 2.58
C ALA A 90 11.72 3.99 1.55
N GLY A 91 13.00 4.14 1.86
CA GLY A 91 14.00 4.70 0.95
C GLY A 91 14.18 3.84 -0.32
N ILE A 92 14.27 2.52 -0.17
CA ILE A 92 14.36 1.59 -1.30
C ILE A 92 13.11 1.71 -2.18
N LEU A 93 11.92 1.70 -1.58
CA LEU A 93 10.67 1.82 -2.30
C LEU A 93 10.57 3.18 -3.02
N TYR A 94 10.99 4.28 -2.38
CA TYR A 94 11.01 5.60 -3.00
C TYR A 94 11.92 5.63 -4.25
N LEU A 95 13.10 5.04 -4.19
CA LEU A 95 14.00 4.94 -5.35
C LEU A 95 13.39 4.09 -6.48
N THR A 96 12.71 3.00 -6.12
CA THR A 96 11.95 2.17 -7.08
C THR A 96 10.88 3.00 -7.78
N PHE A 97 10.14 3.81 -7.04
CA PHE A 97 9.10 4.68 -7.60
C PHE A 97 9.67 5.83 -8.45
N LYS A 98 10.83 6.38 -8.10
CA LYS A 98 11.50 7.35 -8.97
C LYS A 98 11.87 6.76 -10.34
N ALA A 99 12.27 5.50 -10.37
CA ALA A 99 12.52 4.78 -11.62
C ALA A 99 11.22 4.48 -12.37
N GLY A 100 10.19 4.01 -11.64
CA GLY A 100 8.86 3.70 -12.18
C GLY A 100 8.14 4.93 -12.75
N ASP A 101 8.25 6.08 -12.10
CA ASP A 101 7.70 7.35 -12.59
C ASP A 101 8.31 7.75 -13.94
N ARG A 102 9.64 7.66 -14.06
CA ARG A 102 10.32 7.91 -15.35
C ARG A 102 9.84 6.96 -16.44
N PHE A 103 9.66 5.68 -16.10
CA PHE A 103 9.13 4.67 -17.01
C PHE A 103 7.70 5.00 -17.43
N ALA A 104 6.81 5.28 -16.47
CA ALA A 104 5.40 5.58 -16.72
C ALA A 104 5.24 6.79 -17.64
N ARG A 105 5.96 7.89 -17.36
CA ARG A 105 5.95 9.09 -18.21
C ARG A 105 6.45 8.85 -19.62
N ARG A 106 7.39 7.92 -19.80
CA ARG A 106 8.02 7.65 -21.10
C ARG A 106 7.24 6.66 -21.95
N PHE A 107 6.65 5.64 -21.31
CA PHE A 107 6.16 4.45 -22.00
C PHE A 107 4.68 4.13 -21.78
N VAL A 108 4.03 4.72 -20.77
CA VAL A 108 2.61 4.48 -20.50
C VAL A 108 1.78 5.61 -21.11
N PRO A 109 0.92 5.32 -22.11
CA PRO A 109 0.02 6.34 -22.66
C PRO A 109 -0.83 6.97 -21.55
N GLY A 110 -0.79 8.29 -21.42
CA GLY A 110 -1.50 9.01 -20.36
C GLY A 110 -0.90 8.95 -18.97
N GLY A 111 0.22 8.25 -18.77
CA GLY A 111 0.85 8.04 -17.45
C GLY A 111 1.19 9.33 -16.71
N GLU A 112 1.61 10.37 -17.41
CA GLU A 112 1.86 11.68 -16.78
C GLU A 112 0.57 12.30 -16.23
N ALA A 113 -0.53 12.29 -16.98
CA ALA A 113 -1.81 12.82 -16.53
C ALA A 113 -2.35 12.02 -15.33
N GLU A 114 -2.21 10.69 -15.34
CA GLU A 114 -2.60 9.83 -14.24
C GLU A 114 -1.79 10.10 -12.96
N ILE A 115 -0.48 10.33 -13.08
CA ILE A 115 0.38 10.73 -11.95
C ILE A 115 -0.06 12.07 -11.39
N GLN A 116 -0.34 13.06 -12.23
CA GLN A 116 -0.83 14.38 -11.81
C GLN A 116 -2.19 14.27 -11.10
N ASP A 117 -3.07 13.40 -11.59
CA ASP A 117 -4.38 13.16 -10.97
C ASP A 117 -4.25 12.59 -9.55
N ILE A 118 -3.31 11.67 -9.32
CA ILE A 118 -2.99 11.15 -7.97
C ILE A 118 -2.51 12.30 -7.07
N TYR A 119 -1.53 13.07 -7.52
CA TYR A 119 -0.97 14.16 -6.70
C TYR A 119 -1.94 15.31 -6.49
N ALA A 120 -2.94 15.53 -7.36
CA ALA A 120 -3.97 16.54 -7.17
C ALA A 120 -4.83 16.29 -5.91
N LEU A 121 -4.91 15.05 -5.40
CA LEU A 121 -5.61 14.75 -4.15
C LEU A 121 -5.02 15.49 -2.93
N ARG A 122 -3.76 15.90 -2.98
CA ARG A 122 -3.10 16.66 -1.90
C ARG A 122 -3.61 18.09 -1.76
N THR A 123 -4.31 18.62 -2.77
CA THR A 123 -4.89 19.97 -2.72
C THR A 123 -6.25 20.01 -2.04
N LEU A 124 -6.85 18.84 -1.78
CA LEU A 124 -8.20 18.73 -1.22
C LEU A 124 -8.27 19.00 0.29
N ARG A 125 -7.14 18.94 0.99
CA ARG A 125 -7.05 19.21 2.45
C ARG A 125 -5.68 19.83 2.79
N PRO A 126 -5.56 20.47 3.97
CA PRO A 126 -4.26 20.93 4.47
C PRO A 126 -3.25 19.79 4.58
N ARG A 127 -1.98 20.05 4.19
CA ARG A 127 -0.93 19.03 4.21
C ARG A 127 -0.76 18.35 5.57
N GLY A 128 -0.85 19.10 6.69
CA GLY A 128 -0.76 18.56 8.03
C GLY A 128 -1.90 17.59 8.36
N GLU A 129 -3.13 17.89 7.89
CA GLU A 129 -4.27 16.98 8.04
C GLU A 129 -4.05 15.68 7.27
N ILE A 130 -3.58 15.77 6.02
CA ILE A 130 -3.27 14.58 5.20
C ILE A 130 -2.17 13.76 5.87
N ALA A 131 -1.07 14.38 6.30
CA ALA A 131 0.03 13.70 6.99
C ALA A 131 -0.45 12.97 8.24
N THR A 132 -1.30 13.60 9.05
CA THR A 132 -1.89 12.99 10.25
C THR A 132 -2.73 11.77 9.91
N ARG A 133 -3.58 11.86 8.87
CA ARG A 133 -4.41 10.72 8.41
C ARG A 133 -3.56 9.57 7.90
N LEU A 134 -2.54 9.84 7.11
CA LEU A 134 -1.60 8.83 6.60
C LEU A 134 -0.81 8.18 7.75
N ALA A 135 -0.28 8.98 8.67
CA ALA A 135 0.58 8.49 9.75
C ALA A 135 -0.18 7.69 10.82
N LEU A 136 -1.38 8.13 11.20
CA LEU A 136 -2.06 7.57 12.38
C LEU A 136 -3.20 6.61 12.01
N ILE A 137 -3.69 6.65 10.77
CA ILE A 137 -4.87 5.87 10.38
C ILE A 137 -4.57 5.02 9.14
N VAL A 138 -4.30 5.64 7.98
CA VAL A 138 -4.28 4.92 6.70
C VAL A 138 -3.13 3.91 6.64
N GLY A 139 -1.89 4.37 6.79
CA GLY A 139 -0.72 3.49 6.71
C GLY A 139 -0.74 2.35 7.75
N PRO A 140 -0.94 2.65 9.07
CA PRO A 140 -1.06 1.58 10.07
C PRO A 140 -2.20 0.61 9.80
N ALA A 141 -3.39 1.10 9.46
CA ALA A 141 -4.56 0.27 9.21
C ALA A 141 -4.39 -0.64 7.98
N GLU A 142 -3.79 -0.11 6.91
CA GLU A 142 -3.50 -0.92 5.72
C GLU A 142 -2.49 -2.03 6.02
N GLU A 143 -1.44 -1.76 6.78
CA GLU A 143 -0.48 -2.80 7.14
C GLU A 143 -1.11 -3.87 8.05
N LEU A 144 -1.89 -3.45 9.07
CA LEU A 144 -2.60 -4.38 9.93
C LEU A 144 -3.57 -5.27 9.13
N PHE A 145 -4.27 -4.68 8.17
CA PHE A 145 -5.24 -5.39 7.35
C PHE A 145 -4.56 -6.28 6.30
N TRP A 146 -3.70 -5.70 5.46
CA TRP A 146 -3.15 -6.43 4.32
C TRP A 146 -2.11 -7.48 4.74
N ARG A 147 -1.20 -7.15 5.68
CA ARG A 147 -0.16 -8.09 6.14
C ARG A 147 -0.68 -8.93 7.29
N GLY A 148 -1.32 -8.30 8.27
CA GLY A 148 -1.76 -8.97 9.49
C GLY A 148 -3.03 -9.82 9.35
N LEU A 149 -3.93 -9.54 8.41
CA LEU A 149 -5.13 -10.34 8.18
C LEU A 149 -5.06 -11.10 6.85
N VAL A 150 -4.94 -10.38 5.73
CA VAL A 150 -5.07 -10.98 4.40
C VAL A 150 -3.87 -11.87 4.09
N GLN A 151 -2.65 -11.35 4.22
CA GLN A 151 -1.44 -12.11 3.90
C GLN A 151 -1.22 -13.28 4.86
N GLU A 152 -1.43 -13.09 6.17
CA GLU A 152 -1.37 -14.19 7.14
C GLU A 152 -2.34 -15.32 6.77
N GLY A 153 -3.59 -14.98 6.43
CA GLY A 153 -4.58 -15.97 6.01
C GLY A 153 -4.20 -16.69 4.71
N LEU A 154 -3.68 -15.97 3.72
CA LEU A 154 -3.23 -16.56 2.45
C LEU A 154 -1.97 -17.40 2.63
N MET A 155 -1.01 -16.97 3.45
CA MET A 155 0.21 -17.75 3.74
C MET A 155 -0.12 -19.04 4.48
N ALA A 156 -1.11 -19.02 5.39
CA ALA A 156 -1.55 -20.22 6.09
C ALA A 156 -2.23 -21.25 5.17
N GLN A 157 -2.92 -20.78 4.11
CA GLN A 157 -3.63 -21.67 3.17
C GLN A 157 -2.75 -22.16 2.02
N PHE A 158 -1.88 -21.30 1.49
CA PHE A 158 -1.16 -21.55 0.23
C PHE A 158 0.36 -21.67 0.42
N GLY A 159 0.84 -21.52 1.66
CA GLY A 159 2.26 -21.45 1.94
C GLY A 159 2.83 -20.03 1.84
N ARG A 160 4.03 -19.87 2.38
CA ARG A 160 4.67 -18.57 2.62
C ARG A 160 4.76 -17.70 1.37
N TRP A 161 5.39 -18.17 0.32
CA TRP A 161 5.67 -17.36 -0.88
C TRP A 161 4.47 -17.25 -1.82
N PRO A 162 3.73 -18.33 -2.12
CA PRO A 162 2.49 -18.21 -2.89
C PRO A 162 1.45 -17.32 -2.20
N GLY A 163 1.29 -17.45 -0.87
CA GLY A 163 0.39 -16.60 -0.10
C GLY A 163 0.79 -15.12 -0.14
N ALA A 164 2.10 -14.83 -0.07
CA ALA A 164 2.60 -13.46 -0.23
C ALA A 164 2.33 -12.89 -1.63
N ALA A 165 2.53 -13.69 -2.68
CA ALA A 165 2.24 -13.29 -4.05
C ALA A 165 0.74 -13.01 -4.25
N LEU A 166 -0.14 -13.88 -3.74
CA LEU A 166 -1.58 -13.68 -3.78
C LEU A 166 -2.02 -12.42 -3.01
N ALA A 167 -1.40 -12.16 -1.85
CA ALA A 167 -1.65 -10.94 -1.08
C ALA A 167 -1.22 -9.68 -1.84
N ALA A 168 -0.08 -9.71 -2.53
CA ALA A 168 0.39 -8.61 -3.37
C ALA A 168 -0.58 -8.34 -4.54
N VAL A 169 -1.06 -9.40 -5.19
CA VAL A 169 -2.08 -9.29 -6.25
C VAL A 169 -3.39 -8.73 -5.70
N ALA A 170 -3.83 -9.17 -4.52
CA ALA A 170 -5.05 -8.66 -3.90
C ALA A 170 -4.91 -7.18 -3.52
N TYR A 171 -3.77 -6.78 -2.94
CA TYR A 171 -3.48 -5.38 -2.60
C TYR A 171 -3.47 -4.47 -3.85
N GLY A 172 -2.72 -4.85 -4.87
CA GLY A 172 -2.74 -4.11 -6.14
C GLY A 172 -4.13 -4.11 -6.78
N GLY A 173 -4.79 -5.27 -6.80
CA GLY A 173 -6.06 -5.48 -7.48
C GLY A 173 -7.21 -4.61 -6.98
N VAL A 174 -7.30 -4.28 -5.69
CA VAL A 174 -8.36 -3.38 -5.19
C VAL A 174 -8.26 -1.96 -5.77
N HIS A 175 -7.06 -1.55 -6.21
CA HIS A 175 -6.83 -0.24 -6.82
C HIS A 175 -7.34 -0.13 -8.26
N VAL A 176 -7.75 -1.24 -8.90
CA VAL A 176 -8.44 -1.20 -10.22
C VAL A 176 -9.70 -0.33 -10.15
N THR A 177 -10.31 -0.22 -8.97
CA THR A 177 -11.50 0.61 -8.75
C THR A 177 -11.25 2.10 -8.90
N SER A 178 -10.00 2.55 -8.91
CA SER A 178 -9.62 3.95 -9.14
C SER A 178 -9.77 4.37 -10.61
N GLY A 179 -9.74 3.43 -11.55
CA GLY A 179 -9.69 3.72 -12.98
C GLY A 179 -8.37 4.33 -13.46
N ASN A 180 -7.34 4.37 -12.61
CA ASN A 180 -6.02 4.93 -12.87
C ASN A 180 -5.00 3.80 -12.97
N PHE A 181 -4.51 3.53 -14.18
CA PHE A 181 -3.59 2.42 -14.42
C PHE A 181 -2.22 2.61 -13.78
N THR A 182 -1.76 3.85 -13.70
CA THR A 182 -0.50 4.18 -13.03
C THR A 182 -0.60 3.91 -11.53
N LEU A 183 -1.74 4.24 -10.89
CA LEU A 183 -1.99 3.92 -9.49
C LEU A 183 -2.10 2.40 -9.27
N LEU A 184 -2.77 1.68 -10.16
CA LEU A 184 -2.85 0.22 -10.12
C LEU A 184 -1.45 -0.42 -10.16
N GLY A 185 -0.61 0.02 -11.09
CA GLY A 185 0.78 -0.45 -11.20
C GLY A 185 1.61 -0.07 -9.98
N ALA A 186 1.47 1.17 -9.51
CA ALA A 186 2.14 1.67 -8.31
C ALA A 186 1.77 0.84 -7.07
N ALA A 187 0.48 0.59 -6.85
CA ALA A 187 0.00 -0.24 -5.75
C ALA A 187 0.48 -1.69 -5.88
N GLY A 188 0.55 -2.24 -7.09
CA GLY A 188 1.11 -3.56 -7.34
C GLY A 188 2.58 -3.66 -6.92
N VAL A 189 3.41 -2.67 -7.28
CA VAL A 189 4.83 -2.61 -6.88
C VAL A 189 4.99 -2.45 -5.38
N ALA A 190 4.26 -1.52 -4.76
CA ALA A 190 4.29 -1.30 -3.31
C ALA A 190 3.79 -2.54 -2.55
N GLY A 191 2.68 -3.13 -3.02
CA GLY A 191 2.14 -4.38 -2.48
C GLY A 191 3.15 -5.52 -2.52
N ALA A 192 3.80 -5.74 -3.65
CA ALA A 192 4.85 -6.75 -3.79
C ALA A 192 6.00 -6.47 -2.81
N HIS A 193 6.50 -5.23 -2.75
CA HIS A 193 7.58 -4.84 -1.86
C HIS A 193 7.28 -5.22 -0.40
N TRP A 194 6.17 -4.76 0.15
CA TRP A 194 5.85 -5.03 1.56
C TRP A 194 5.42 -6.48 1.81
N CYS A 195 4.69 -7.12 0.86
CA CYS A 195 4.30 -8.52 1.03
C CYS A 195 5.50 -9.46 1.05
N PHE A 196 6.47 -9.27 0.18
CA PHE A 196 7.67 -10.12 0.17
C PHE A 196 8.60 -9.83 1.35
N LEU A 197 8.70 -8.59 1.81
CA LEU A 197 9.42 -8.26 3.04
C LEU A 197 8.77 -8.91 4.27
N TYR A 198 7.43 -8.88 4.38
CA TYR A 198 6.73 -9.56 5.45
C TYR A 198 6.95 -11.08 5.40
N ALA A 199 6.82 -11.67 4.23
CA ALA A 199 7.15 -13.08 4.04
C ALA A 199 8.62 -13.39 4.34
N ALA A 200 9.56 -12.49 4.12
CA ALA A 200 10.96 -12.64 4.50
C ALA A 200 11.22 -12.50 6.01
N GLY A 201 10.20 -12.18 6.81
CA GLY A 201 10.29 -12.07 8.26
C GLY A 201 10.49 -10.65 8.78
N VAL A 202 10.35 -9.62 7.93
CA VAL A 202 10.36 -8.23 8.40
C VAL A 202 9.09 -7.99 9.25
N PRO A 203 9.23 -7.52 10.50
CA PRO A 203 8.10 -7.40 11.39
C PRO A 203 7.14 -6.29 10.97
N LEU A 204 5.85 -6.49 11.25
CA LEU A 204 4.77 -5.59 10.86
C LEU A 204 4.99 -4.14 11.32
N GLY A 205 5.57 -3.92 12.49
CA GLY A 205 5.91 -2.57 12.96
C GLY A 205 6.92 -1.85 12.07
N ALA A 206 7.90 -2.55 11.49
CA ALA A 206 8.83 -1.96 10.53
C ALA A 206 8.13 -1.62 9.19
N LEU A 207 7.19 -2.46 8.77
CA LEU A 207 6.40 -2.21 7.55
C LEU A 207 5.45 -1.01 7.74
N ILE A 208 4.84 -0.86 8.92
CA ILE A 208 4.06 0.34 9.26
C ILE A 208 4.93 1.60 9.14
N VAL A 209 6.13 1.59 9.72
CA VAL A 209 7.07 2.73 9.58
C VAL A 209 7.43 2.97 8.12
N SER A 210 7.71 1.90 7.36
CA SER A 210 8.01 1.98 5.92
C SER A 210 6.87 2.63 5.14
N HIS A 211 5.65 2.15 5.32
CA HIS A 211 4.47 2.61 4.61
C HIS A 211 4.18 4.09 4.92
N VAL A 212 4.07 4.43 6.18
CA VAL A 212 3.82 5.81 6.63
C VAL A 212 4.89 6.77 6.12
N THR A 213 6.16 6.39 6.25
CA THR A 213 7.27 7.24 5.80
C THR A 213 7.23 7.43 4.29
N TRP A 214 7.01 6.35 3.54
CA TRP A 214 6.94 6.40 2.08
C TRP A 214 5.76 7.25 1.60
N ASP A 215 4.56 7.04 2.15
CA ASP A 215 3.36 7.82 1.82
C ASP A 215 3.59 9.33 2.03
N ILE A 216 4.07 9.71 3.22
CA ILE A 216 4.31 11.12 3.53
C ILE A 216 5.38 11.68 2.62
N TRP A 217 6.47 10.93 2.41
CA TRP A 217 7.59 11.42 1.63
C TRP A 217 7.22 11.63 0.16
N ILE A 218 6.71 10.58 -0.51
CA ILE A 218 6.38 10.65 -1.94
C ILE A 218 5.18 11.56 -2.25
N PHE A 219 4.22 11.61 -1.33
CA PHE A 219 2.99 12.35 -1.59
C PHE A 219 3.05 13.81 -1.15
N LEU A 220 3.72 14.13 -0.03
CA LEU A 220 3.71 15.46 0.55
C LEU A 220 5.06 16.19 0.52
N VAL A 221 6.18 15.47 0.65
CA VAL A 221 7.51 16.07 0.79
C VAL A 221 8.20 16.19 -0.56
N GLN A 222 8.40 15.08 -1.25
CA GLN A 222 9.13 15.02 -2.50
C GLN A 222 8.43 14.12 -3.53
N PRO A 223 7.38 14.62 -4.20
CA PRO A 223 6.75 13.93 -5.32
C PRO A 223 7.77 13.55 -6.38
N THR A 224 7.58 12.41 -7.05
CA THR A 224 8.48 11.95 -8.10
C THR A 224 8.38 12.78 -9.37
N GLY A 225 7.31 13.55 -9.56
CA GLY A 225 7.07 14.42 -10.70
C GLY A 225 6.79 15.88 -10.32
N GLU A 226 6.97 16.78 -11.27
CA GLU A 226 6.55 18.18 -11.10
C GLU A 226 5.03 18.24 -11.00
N VAL A 227 4.54 18.87 -9.94
CA VAL A 227 3.13 19.13 -9.77
C VAL A 227 2.84 20.52 -10.32
N THR A 228 2.34 20.58 -11.53
CA THR A 228 1.80 21.83 -12.07
C THR A 228 0.63 22.26 -11.21
N ALA A 229 0.74 23.44 -10.59
CA ALA A 229 -0.40 24.04 -9.89
C ALA A 229 -1.50 24.31 -10.92
N VAL A 230 -2.58 23.54 -10.87
CA VAL A 230 -3.79 23.85 -11.63
C VAL A 230 -4.35 25.09 -10.96
N GLY A 231 -4.22 26.24 -11.63
CA GLY A 231 -4.84 27.49 -11.20
C GLY A 231 -6.36 27.32 -11.08
N PRO A 232 -7.04 28.17 -10.28
CA PRO A 232 -8.48 28.02 -10.00
C PRO A 232 -9.39 28.29 -11.20
N SER A 233 -8.84 28.56 -12.38
CA SER A 233 -9.60 28.80 -13.62
C SER A 233 -9.12 27.84 -14.69
N GLY A 234 -9.91 26.78 -14.98
CA GLY A 234 -9.77 25.88 -16.11
C GLY A 234 -10.02 26.61 -17.47
N VAL A 235 -9.18 27.58 -17.82
CA VAL A 235 -9.14 28.16 -19.15
C VAL A 235 -7.71 28.04 -19.65
N VAL A 236 -7.50 27.10 -20.56
CA VAL A 236 -6.31 27.05 -21.39
C VAL A 236 -6.35 28.25 -22.31
N GLY A 237 -5.64 29.31 -21.92
CA GLY A 237 -5.43 30.47 -22.79
C GLY A 237 -4.60 30.05 -24.01
N ARG A 238 -5.23 29.83 -25.15
CA ARG A 238 -4.54 29.84 -26.43
C ARG A 238 -3.97 31.24 -26.63
N SER A 239 -2.66 31.38 -26.50
CA SER A 239 -1.98 32.58 -26.97
C SER A 239 -2.11 32.63 -28.51
N ALA A 240 -3.01 33.49 -28.98
CA ALA A 240 -3.07 33.84 -30.39
C ALA A 240 -1.81 34.62 -30.74
N SER A 241 -0.89 34.01 -31.49
CA SER A 241 0.17 34.69 -32.19
C SER A 241 -0.47 35.58 -33.28
N SER A 242 -0.61 36.87 -33.01
CA SER A 242 -0.93 37.85 -34.03
C SER A 242 0.33 38.17 -34.84
N ALA A 243 0.47 37.50 -35.99
CA ALA A 243 1.36 37.98 -37.02
C ALA A 243 0.72 39.23 -37.67
N GLY A 244 1.17 40.39 -37.27
CA GLY A 244 0.91 41.65 -37.98
C GLY A 244 1.81 41.76 -39.21
N ARG A 245 1.20 41.86 -40.36
CA ARG A 245 1.87 42.38 -41.58
C ARG A 245 1.66 43.89 -41.58
N GLY A 246 2.68 44.61 -41.85
CA GLY A 246 2.76 45.99 -42.24
C GLY A 246 4.11 46.26 -42.83
#